data_b0c7705d183da59cca39e6053db22e83
#
_entry.id   b0c7705d183da59cca39e6053db22e83
#
_cell.length_a   1.000
_cell.length_b   1.000
_cell.length_c   1.000
_cell.angle_alpha   90.00
_cell.angle_beta   90.00
_cell.angle_gamma   90.00
#
_symmetry.space_group_name_H-M   'P 1'
#
loop_
_entity.id
_entity.type
_entity.pdbx_description
1 polymer ?
#
loop_
_entity_poly.entity_id
_entity_poly.type
_entity_poly.pdbx_seq_one_letter_code
_entity_poly.pdbx_strand_id
1 'polypeptide(L)'
;PVIETGTGNCHIYVDEYADIDMAVNIIYNAKTQRIGVCNACESLVIHKNIAGEAIPVIVDKLKTKNVEIRGDEKALAIDDRIIKADDTDWGREYLDYIISVKVVDNIDEAIAHINRYNTGHSESIITKDYNNAQKFLNEIDAACVYVNASTRFTDGFEFGFGAEIGISTQKIHARGPMGLEALTTSKYIIYGNGQVRE
;
A
#
# COMPACT_ATOMS: atom_id res chain seq x y z
N PRO A 1 -23.07 1.92 15.30
CA PRO A 1 -22.04 2.20 14.32
C PRO A 1 -21.68 0.92 13.55
N VAL A 2 -21.35 1.05 12.30
CA VAL A 2 -20.82 -0.03 11.46
C VAL A 2 -19.38 0.32 11.15
N ILE A 3 -18.46 -0.64 11.27
CA ILE A 3 -17.09 -0.51 10.81
C ILE A 3 -16.96 -1.36 9.56
N GLU A 4 -16.69 -0.70 8.45
CA GLU A 4 -16.53 -1.36 7.16
C GLU A 4 -15.09 -1.78 6.96
N THR A 5 -14.90 -3.03 6.52
CA THR A 5 -13.63 -3.54 6.00
C THR A 5 -13.80 -3.73 4.51
N GLY A 6 -12.98 -3.04 3.72
CA GLY A 6 -13.12 -3.00 2.27
C GLY A 6 -12.06 -3.82 1.53
N THR A 7 -11.99 -3.61 0.22
CA THR A 7 -10.98 -4.14 -0.69
C THR A 7 -9.62 -3.50 -0.44
N GLY A 8 -8.54 -4.17 -0.84
CA GLY A 8 -7.17 -3.70 -0.68
C GLY A 8 -6.41 -3.58 -2.01
N ASN A 9 -6.59 -2.49 -2.76
CA ASN A 9 -5.68 -2.16 -3.86
C ASN A 9 -4.49 -1.37 -3.33
N CYS A 10 -3.48 -2.08 -2.81
CA CYS A 10 -2.29 -1.48 -2.22
C CYS A 10 -1.23 -1.19 -3.28
N HIS A 11 -0.60 -0.01 -3.20
CA HIS A 11 0.45 0.40 -4.13
C HIS A 11 1.83 0.42 -3.47
N ILE A 12 2.84 0.17 -4.28
CA ILE A 12 4.24 0.48 -3.94
C ILE A 12 4.78 1.44 -5.00
N TYR A 13 5.23 2.62 -4.55
CA TYR A 13 5.92 3.58 -5.39
C TYR A 13 7.43 3.40 -5.27
N VAL A 14 8.08 3.16 -6.40
CA VAL A 14 9.54 3.10 -6.54
C VAL A 14 10.02 4.47 -7.03
N ASP A 15 10.57 5.26 -6.11
CA ASP A 15 11.06 6.61 -6.37
C ASP A 15 12.40 6.59 -7.15
N GLU A 16 12.76 7.70 -7.79
CA GLU A 16 14.03 7.80 -8.52
C GLU A 16 15.28 7.59 -7.64
N TYR A 17 15.17 7.83 -6.34
CA TYR A 17 16.22 7.59 -5.36
C TYR A 17 16.11 6.24 -4.63
N ALA A 18 15.34 5.31 -5.17
CA ALA A 18 15.16 4.00 -4.57
C ALA A 18 16.44 3.15 -4.67
N ASP A 19 16.59 2.25 -3.70
CA ASP A 19 17.50 1.11 -3.81
C ASP A 19 16.76 -0.01 -4.54
N ILE A 20 17.28 -0.42 -5.69
CA ILE A 20 16.60 -1.40 -6.56
C ILE A 20 16.51 -2.77 -5.89
N ASP A 21 17.57 -3.23 -5.21
CA ASP A 21 17.56 -4.51 -4.53
C ASP A 21 16.54 -4.53 -3.38
N MET A 22 16.46 -3.43 -2.63
CA MET A 22 15.43 -3.23 -1.61
C MET A 22 14.03 -3.25 -2.25
N ALA A 23 13.83 -2.53 -3.36
CA ALA A 23 12.56 -2.47 -4.05
C ALA A 23 12.10 -3.85 -4.52
N VAL A 24 12.98 -4.62 -5.17
CA VAL A 24 12.71 -5.98 -5.64
C VAL A 24 12.28 -6.89 -4.49
N ASN A 25 12.99 -6.85 -3.35
CA ASN A 25 12.69 -7.69 -2.20
C ASN A 25 11.35 -7.32 -1.55
N ILE A 26 11.07 -6.03 -1.38
CA ILE A 26 9.80 -5.54 -0.81
C ILE A 26 8.64 -5.88 -1.73
N ILE A 27 8.74 -5.60 -3.04
CA ILE A 27 7.68 -5.88 -4.02
C ILE A 27 7.41 -7.39 -4.10
N TYR A 28 8.46 -8.20 -4.18
CA TYR A 28 8.31 -9.65 -4.21
C TYR A 28 7.59 -10.17 -2.96
N ASN A 29 7.99 -9.71 -1.76
CA ASN A 29 7.30 -10.07 -0.52
C ASN A 29 5.85 -9.59 -0.54
N ALA A 30 5.61 -8.32 -0.85
CA ALA A 30 4.29 -7.72 -0.81
C ALA A 30 3.30 -8.36 -1.79
N LYS A 31 3.77 -8.83 -2.97
CA LYS A 31 2.92 -9.48 -3.96
C LYS A 31 2.80 -10.98 -3.76
N THR A 32 3.86 -11.69 -3.34
CA THR A 32 3.89 -13.16 -3.48
C THR A 32 3.83 -13.94 -2.18
N GLN A 33 3.99 -13.31 -1.01
CA GLN A 33 3.93 -14.00 0.27
C GLN A 33 2.53 -14.58 0.53
N ARG A 34 1.48 -13.80 0.24
CA ARG A 34 0.08 -14.23 0.31
C ARG A 34 -0.76 -13.34 -0.58
N ILE A 35 -1.26 -13.87 -1.69
CA ILE A 35 -1.94 -13.11 -2.73
C ILE A 35 -3.39 -12.75 -2.39
N GLY A 36 -4.10 -13.61 -1.66
CA GLY A 36 -5.54 -13.47 -1.38
C GLY A 36 -5.85 -12.67 -0.13
N VAL A 37 -5.12 -11.57 0.12
CA VAL A 37 -5.32 -10.71 1.30
C VAL A 37 -5.26 -9.24 0.92
N CYS A 38 -6.02 -8.41 1.63
CA CYS A 38 -6.22 -7.00 1.33
C CYS A 38 -4.96 -6.11 1.43
N ASN A 39 -3.91 -6.55 2.15
CA ASN A 39 -2.64 -5.84 2.27
C ASN A 39 -1.57 -6.32 1.28
N ALA A 40 -1.91 -7.25 0.35
CA ALA A 40 -1.00 -7.61 -0.74
C ALA A 40 -0.86 -6.44 -1.73
N CYS A 41 0.33 -6.29 -2.32
CA CYS A 41 0.54 -5.28 -3.35
C CYS A 41 -0.17 -5.71 -4.65
N GLU A 42 -1.00 -4.81 -5.18
CA GLU A 42 -1.74 -5.03 -6.43
C GLU A 42 -1.27 -4.12 -7.56
N SER A 43 -0.62 -3.01 -7.21
CA SER A 43 -0.20 -1.99 -8.16
C SER A 43 1.19 -1.46 -7.84
N LEU A 44 2.03 -1.31 -8.87
CA LEU A 44 3.32 -0.64 -8.81
C LEU A 44 3.26 0.69 -9.53
N VAL A 45 3.87 1.69 -8.94
CA VAL A 45 4.12 2.99 -9.58
C VAL A 45 5.63 3.21 -9.58
N ILE A 46 6.22 3.50 -10.73
CA ILE A 46 7.68 3.56 -10.86
C ILE A 46 8.08 4.88 -11.51
N HIS A 47 9.03 5.58 -10.89
CA HIS A 47 9.57 6.83 -11.45
C HIS A 47 10.33 6.55 -12.74
N LYS A 48 10.09 7.37 -13.78
CA LYS A 48 10.69 7.18 -15.12
C LYS A 48 12.21 7.09 -15.14
N ASN A 49 12.88 7.84 -14.24
CA ASN A 49 14.34 7.90 -14.23
C ASN A 49 15.00 6.59 -13.77
N ILE A 50 14.28 5.77 -12.99
CA ILE A 50 14.77 4.47 -12.52
C ILE A 50 14.10 3.28 -13.25
N ALA A 51 13.03 3.55 -14.00
CA ALA A 51 12.20 2.50 -14.62
C ALA A 51 13.00 1.57 -15.52
N GLY A 52 13.95 2.10 -16.32
CA GLY A 52 14.78 1.31 -17.22
C GLY A 52 15.65 0.27 -16.52
N GLU A 53 16.09 0.54 -15.29
CA GLU A 53 16.87 -0.39 -14.47
C GLU A 53 15.99 -1.26 -13.59
N ALA A 54 14.97 -0.68 -12.98
CA ALA A 54 14.14 -1.35 -11.97
C ALA A 54 13.16 -2.37 -12.59
N ILE A 55 12.49 -2.02 -13.70
CA ILE A 55 11.44 -2.87 -14.28
C ILE A 55 11.97 -4.25 -14.67
N PRO A 56 13.08 -4.39 -15.43
CA PRO A 56 13.55 -5.72 -15.82
C PRO A 56 13.85 -6.63 -14.63
N VAL A 57 14.48 -6.09 -13.57
CA VAL A 57 14.86 -6.86 -12.39
C VAL A 57 13.63 -7.25 -11.56
N ILE A 58 12.64 -6.35 -11.44
CA ILE A 58 11.36 -6.63 -10.79
C ILE A 58 10.61 -7.72 -11.58
N VAL A 59 10.54 -7.61 -12.91
CA VAL A 59 9.90 -8.60 -13.77
C VAL A 59 10.58 -9.97 -13.62
N ASP A 60 11.91 -10.05 -13.67
CA ASP A 60 12.65 -11.29 -13.47
C ASP A 60 12.28 -11.95 -12.15
N LYS A 61 12.23 -11.18 -11.07
CA LYS A 61 11.91 -11.69 -9.75
C LYS A 61 10.46 -12.17 -9.64
N LEU A 62 9.50 -11.39 -10.13
CA LEU A 62 8.09 -11.73 -10.07
C LEU A 62 7.74 -12.93 -10.96
N LYS A 63 8.38 -13.09 -12.10
CA LYS A 63 8.22 -14.25 -13.00
C LYS A 63 8.65 -15.56 -12.37
N THR A 64 9.49 -15.57 -11.34
CA THR A 64 9.81 -16.80 -10.58
C THR A 64 8.58 -17.42 -9.90
N LYS A 65 7.51 -16.64 -9.72
CA LYS A 65 6.20 -17.06 -9.21
C LYS A 65 5.09 -16.97 -10.26
N ASN A 66 5.45 -16.86 -11.54
CA ASN A 66 4.52 -16.73 -12.66
C ASN A 66 3.56 -15.53 -12.52
N VAL A 67 3.97 -14.44 -11.89
CA VAL A 67 3.15 -13.25 -11.78
C VAL A 67 2.95 -12.63 -13.17
N GLU A 68 1.70 -12.42 -13.57
CA GLU A 68 1.33 -11.65 -14.74
C GLU A 68 1.48 -10.16 -14.43
N ILE A 69 2.17 -9.44 -15.31
CA ILE A 69 2.44 -8.01 -15.12
C ILE A 69 1.73 -7.25 -16.22
N ARG A 70 0.85 -6.31 -15.84
CA ARG A 70 0.11 -5.45 -16.76
C ARG A 70 0.62 -4.02 -16.63
N GLY A 71 1.08 -3.44 -17.72
CA GLY A 71 1.73 -2.14 -17.69
C GLY A 71 1.18 -1.12 -18.67
N ASP A 72 1.48 0.16 -18.41
CA ASP A 72 1.26 1.23 -19.36
C ASP A 72 2.24 1.15 -20.54
N GLU A 73 2.06 2.02 -21.52
CA GLU A 73 2.89 2.02 -22.74
C GLU A 73 4.37 2.28 -22.46
N LYS A 74 4.69 3.04 -21.39
CA LYS A 74 6.07 3.31 -20.98
C LYS A 74 6.73 2.04 -20.41
N ALA A 75 5.99 1.28 -19.60
CA ALA A 75 6.46 0.01 -19.04
C ALA A 75 6.64 -1.07 -20.12
N LEU A 76 5.69 -1.16 -21.06
CA LEU A 76 5.80 -2.07 -22.22
C LEU A 76 7.02 -1.80 -23.10
N ALA A 77 7.38 -0.52 -23.29
CA ALA A 77 8.54 -0.14 -24.07
C ALA A 77 9.88 -0.55 -23.41
N ILE A 78 9.88 -0.82 -22.10
CA ILE A 78 11.06 -1.25 -21.34
C ILE A 78 11.19 -2.77 -21.32
N ASP A 79 10.09 -3.50 -21.19
CA ASP A 79 10.10 -4.96 -21.07
C ASP A 79 8.91 -5.58 -21.82
N ASP A 80 9.19 -6.37 -22.83
CA ASP A 80 8.21 -7.00 -23.73
C ASP A 80 7.43 -8.16 -23.08
N ARG A 81 7.82 -8.59 -21.89
CA ARG A 81 7.12 -9.60 -21.10
C ARG A 81 5.91 -9.02 -20.33
N ILE A 82 5.77 -7.69 -20.33
CA ILE A 82 4.65 -6.97 -19.73
C ILE A 82 3.48 -6.97 -20.73
N ILE A 83 2.26 -7.21 -20.23
CA ILE A 83 1.03 -7.17 -21.01
C ILE A 83 0.43 -5.76 -20.90
N LYS A 84 -0.22 -5.28 -21.97
CA LYS A 84 -0.86 -3.96 -21.95
C LYS A 84 -1.98 -3.93 -20.92
N ALA A 85 -1.90 -2.99 -19.98
CA ALA A 85 -2.95 -2.68 -19.04
C ALA A 85 -4.11 -1.91 -19.70
N ASP A 86 -5.31 -2.08 -19.18
CA ASP A 86 -6.45 -1.22 -19.47
C ASP A 86 -6.81 -0.31 -18.28
N ASP A 87 -7.78 0.57 -18.46
CA ASP A 87 -8.15 1.54 -17.43
C ASP A 87 -8.71 0.90 -16.15
N THR A 88 -9.21 -0.33 -16.22
CA THR A 88 -9.73 -1.06 -15.05
C THR A 88 -8.63 -1.68 -14.20
N ASP A 89 -7.44 -1.87 -14.75
CA ASP A 89 -6.30 -2.48 -14.03
C ASP A 89 -5.76 -1.57 -12.91
N TRP A 90 -5.90 -0.25 -13.03
CA TRP A 90 -5.33 0.70 -12.06
C TRP A 90 -6.01 0.67 -10.68
N GLY A 91 -7.31 0.37 -10.64
CA GLY A 91 -8.07 0.31 -9.39
C GLY A 91 -8.46 -1.10 -8.96
N ARG A 92 -7.89 -2.12 -9.57
CA ARG A 92 -8.33 -3.50 -9.38
C ARG A 92 -7.54 -4.22 -8.28
N GLU A 93 -8.27 -4.80 -7.34
CA GLU A 93 -7.75 -5.83 -6.45
C GLU A 93 -7.86 -7.19 -7.17
N TYR A 94 -6.72 -7.74 -7.57
CA TYR A 94 -6.70 -9.00 -8.35
C TYR A 94 -6.89 -10.23 -7.49
N LEU A 95 -6.34 -10.24 -6.27
CA LEU A 95 -6.29 -11.40 -5.37
C LEU A 95 -5.64 -12.63 -6.04
N ASP A 96 -4.77 -12.41 -7.00
CA ASP A 96 -4.13 -13.41 -7.83
C ASP A 96 -2.67 -13.01 -8.13
N TYR A 97 -1.92 -13.86 -8.79
CA TYR A 97 -0.57 -13.58 -9.31
C TYR A 97 -0.63 -12.63 -10.52
N ILE A 98 -1.28 -11.49 -10.34
CA ILE A 98 -1.39 -10.40 -11.30
C ILE A 98 -1.05 -9.10 -10.60
N ILE A 99 -0.29 -8.21 -11.26
CA ILE A 99 0.07 -6.88 -10.73
C ILE A 99 0.06 -5.84 -11.85
N SER A 100 -0.42 -4.63 -11.56
CA SER A 100 -0.31 -3.51 -12.49
C SER A 100 0.99 -2.72 -12.30
N VAL A 101 1.50 -2.11 -13.37
CA VAL A 101 2.71 -1.28 -13.35
C VAL A 101 2.46 0.01 -14.15
N LYS A 102 2.64 1.16 -13.51
CA LYS A 102 2.55 2.47 -14.14
C LYS A 102 3.86 3.24 -13.99
N VAL A 103 4.36 3.80 -15.08
CA VAL A 103 5.53 4.68 -15.08
C VAL A 103 5.09 6.14 -15.02
N VAL A 104 5.60 6.87 -14.02
CA VAL A 104 5.26 8.28 -13.76
C VAL A 104 6.45 9.20 -13.91
N ASP A 105 6.19 10.46 -14.17
CA ASP A 105 7.24 11.45 -14.43
C ASP A 105 7.86 12.04 -13.17
N ASN A 106 7.14 12.01 -12.04
CA ASN A 106 7.56 12.58 -10.77
C ASN A 106 6.69 12.05 -9.61
N ILE A 107 7.08 12.42 -8.38
CA ILE A 107 6.35 12.00 -7.16
C ILE A 107 4.93 12.59 -7.07
N ASP A 108 4.68 13.78 -7.62
CA ASP A 108 3.33 14.39 -7.59
C ASP A 108 2.36 13.56 -8.45
N GLU A 109 2.80 13.10 -9.61
CA GLU A 109 2.01 12.19 -10.46
C GLU A 109 1.78 10.83 -9.77
N ALA A 110 2.80 10.31 -9.07
CA ALA A 110 2.66 9.09 -8.29
C ALA A 110 1.60 9.23 -7.20
N ILE A 111 1.67 10.29 -6.41
CA ILE A 111 0.70 10.57 -5.33
C ILE A 111 -0.71 10.77 -5.90
N ALA A 112 -0.85 11.53 -6.98
CA ALA A 112 -2.13 11.75 -7.63
C ALA A 112 -2.75 10.45 -8.16
N HIS A 113 -1.92 9.58 -8.78
CA HIS A 113 -2.36 8.27 -9.27
C HIS A 113 -2.78 7.36 -8.11
N ILE A 114 -1.95 7.23 -7.09
CA ILE A 114 -2.24 6.39 -5.92
C ILE A 114 -3.50 6.86 -5.21
N ASN A 115 -3.63 8.16 -4.91
CA ASN A 115 -4.82 8.69 -4.24
C ASN A 115 -6.10 8.54 -5.07
N ARG A 116 -5.99 8.44 -6.39
CA ARG A 116 -7.15 8.21 -7.27
C ARG A 116 -7.62 6.76 -7.26
N TYR A 117 -6.68 5.80 -7.16
CA TYR A 117 -6.97 4.39 -7.41
C TYR A 117 -6.82 3.50 -6.18
N ASN A 118 -6.25 4.01 -5.08
CA ASN A 118 -6.15 3.26 -3.84
C ASN A 118 -7.53 3.05 -3.20
N THR A 119 -7.58 2.11 -2.28
CA THR A 119 -8.77 1.82 -1.47
C THR A 119 -8.66 2.42 -0.06
N GLY A 120 -7.68 3.28 0.20
CA GLY A 120 -7.41 3.85 1.51
C GLY A 120 -6.78 2.87 2.50
N HIS A 121 -6.21 1.76 2.01
CA HIS A 121 -5.74 0.67 2.86
C HIS A 121 -4.26 0.83 3.25
N SER A 122 -3.33 0.49 2.37
CA SER A 122 -1.90 0.45 2.69
C SER A 122 -1.06 0.80 1.47
N GLU A 123 -0.21 1.82 1.63
CA GLU A 123 0.62 2.33 0.54
C GLU A 123 2.07 2.45 0.98
N SER A 124 3.03 2.22 0.10
CA SER A 124 4.45 2.28 0.42
C SER A 124 5.24 3.06 -0.62
N ILE A 125 6.24 3.82 -0.17
CA ILE A 125 7.28 4.39 -1.01
C ILE A 125 8.62 3.71 -0.72
N ILE A 126 9.40 3.49 -1.77
CA ILE A 126 10.79 3.03 -1.65
C ILE A 126 11.69 4.15 -2.12
N THR A 127 12.45 4.73 -1.21
CA THR A 127 13.32 5.89 -1.49
C THR A 127 14.43 6.03 -0.45
N LYS A 128 15.54 6.65 -0.84
CA LYS A 128 16.61 7.14 0.05
C LYS A 128 16.48 8.66 0.28
N ASP A 129 15.58 9.34 -0.43
CA ASP A 129 15.35 10.77 -0.25
C ASP A 129 14.37 11.04 0.90
N TYR A 130 14.84 11.82 1.90
CA TYR A 130 14.04 12.16 3.06
C TYR A 130 12.82 13.02 2.72
N ASN A 131 12.97 13.98 1.79
CA ASN A 131 11.90 14.90 1.45
C ASN A 131 10.77 14.18 0.70
N ASN A 132 11.13 13.30 -0.24
CA ASN A 132 10.16 12.48 -0.96
C ASN A 132 9.44 11.52 0.00
N ALA A 133 10.16 10.92 0.95
CA ALA A 133 9.55 10.09 1.99
C ALA A 133 8.52 10.88 2.80
N GLN A 134 8.88 12.07 3.30
CA GLN A 134 7.97 12.91 4.09
C GLN A 134 6.77 13.41 3.27
N LYS A 135 6.99 13.81 2.02
CA LYS A 135 5.92 14.22 1.11
C LYS A 135 4.92 13.08 0.89
N PHE A 136 5.40 11.89 0.60
CA PHE A 136 4.56 10.70 0.42
C PHE A 136 3.75 10.36 1.67
N LEU A 137 4.40 10.33 2.85
CA LEU A 137 3.74 10.06 4.13
C LEU A 137 2.61 11.05 4.44
N ASN A 138 2.78 12.33 4.08
CA ASN A 138 1.83 13.38 4.39
C ASN A 138 0.69 13.49 3.38
N GLU A 139 0.93 13.17 2.10
CA GLU A 139 -0.02 13.43 1.03
C GLU A 139 -0.80 12.18 0.56
N ILE A 140 -0.36 10.99 0.92
CA ILE A 140 -1.11 9.75 0.64
C ILE A 140 -2.25 9.58 1.64
N ASP A 141 -3.44 9.41 1.11
CA ASP A 141 -4.67 9.17 1.91
C ASP A 141 -4.95 7.67 2.04
N ALA A 142 -4.25 7.04 2.98
CA ALA A 142 -4.45 5.63 3.34
C ALA A 142 -4.40 5.42 4.85
N ALA A 143 -4.90 4.28 5.32
CA ALA A 143 -4.88 3.93 6.75
C ALA A 143 -3.44 3.67 7.24
N CYS A 144 -2.61 3.09 6.38
CA CYS A 144 -1.21 2.80 6.68
C CYS A 144 -0.32 3.28 5.51
N VAL A 145 0.68 4.10 5.81
CA VAL A 145 1.63 4.60 4.82
C VAL A 145 3.05 4.29 5.28
N TYR A 146 3.83 3.66 4.41
CA TYR A 146 5.14 3.11 4.73
C TYR A 146 6.25 3.77 3.94
N VAL A 147 7.42 3.81 4.52
CA VAL A 147 8.69 4.10 3.84
C VAL A 147 9.57 2.86 3.96
N ASN A 148 10.03 2.34 2.82
CA ASN A 148 10.97 1.22 2.74
C ASN A 148 10.52 -0.06 3.48
N ALA A 149 9.22 -0.34 3.45
CA ALA A 149 8.64 -1.53 4.05
C ALA A 149 7.50 -2.11 3.20
N SER A 150 7.26 -3.40 3.37
CA SER A 150 6.18 -4.11 2.69
C SER A 150 4.81 -3.73 3.25
N THR A 151 3.81 -3.57 2.39
CA THR A 151 2.42 -3.37 2.79
C THR A 151 1.84 -4.53 3.61
N ARG A 152 2.49 -5.71 3.57
CA ARG A 152 2.14 -6.89 4.37
C ARG A 152 2.26 -6.68 5.88
N PHE A 153 2.95 -5.63 6.33
CA PHE A 153 3.01 -5.28 7.75
C PHE A 153 1.70 -4.68 8.30
N THR A 154 0.74 -4.32 7.46
CA THR A 154 -0.59 -3.88 7.92
C THR A 154 -1.37 -5.10 8.47
N ASP A 155 -1.10 -5.43 9.71
CA ASP A 155 -1.62 -6.62 10.38
C ASP A 155 -1.70 -6.36 11.89
N GLY A 156 -2.78 -6.80 12.54
CA GLY A 156 -3.02 -6.55 13.95
C GLY A 156 -2.00 -7.22 14.87
N PHE A 157 -1.43 -8.36 14.48
CA PHE A 157 -0.36 -9.02 15.25
C PHE A 157 0.98 -8.31 15.06
N GLU A 158 1.31 -7.92 13.81
CA GLU A 158 2.52 -7.14 13.52
C GLU A 158 2.51 -5.77 14.21
N PHE A 159 1.34 -5.15 14.36
CA PHE A 159 1.16 -3.89 15.10
C PHE A 159 1.10 -4.06 16.63
N GLY A 160 1.14 -5.29 17.12
CA GLY A 160 1.13 -5.59 18.55
C GLY A 160 -0.25 -5.51 19.22
N PHE A 161 -1.33 -5.54 18.45
CA PHE A 161 -2.70 -5.50 18.99
C PHE A 161 -3.19 -6.86 19.51
N GLY A 162 -2.42 -7.93 19.30
CA GLY A 162 -2.71 -9.27 19.78
C GLY A 162 -3.90 -9.96 19.11
N ALA A 163 -4.54 -9.32 18.15
CA ALA A 163 -5.63 -9.84 17.33
C ALA A 163 -5.84 -8.98 16.09
N GLU A 164 -6.48 -9.53 15.07
CA GLU A 164 -7.03 -8.77 13.95
C GLU A 164 -8.42 -9.27 13.62
N ILE A 165 -9.39 -8.35 13.62
CA ILE A 165 -10.77 -8.63 13.21
C ILE A 165 -10.98 -8.21 11.76
N GLY A 166 -10.22 -7.24 11.32
CA GLY A 166 -10.20 -6.70 9.98
C GLY A 166 -9.42 -5.38 9.95
N ILE A 167 -9.27 -4.83 8.74
CA ILE A 167 -8.58 -3.57 8.53
C ILE A 167 -9.60 -2.57 7.99
N SER A 168 -9.86 -1.50 8.75
CA SER A 168 -10.79 -0.45 8.37
C SER A 168 -10.11 0.64 7.57
N THR A 169 -10.74 1.04 6.47
CA THR A 169 -10.33 2.19 5.66
C THR A 169 -11.15 3.45 5.95
N GLN A 170 -12.07 3.38 6.91
CA GLN A 170 -12.89 4.51 7.35
C GLN A 170 -12.05 5.57 8.05
N LYS A 171 -12.53 6.83 8.02
CA LYS A 171 -11.86 7.98 8.67
C LYS A 171 -12.52 8.40 9.98
N ILE A 172 -13.73 7.93 10.24
CA ILE A 172 -14.48 8.18 11.48
C ILE A 172 -14.57 6.86 12.23
N HIS A 173 -14.14 6.84 13.48
CA HIS A 173 -14.01 5.66 14.33
C HIS A 173 -12.69 4.89 14.05
N ALA A 174 -12.66 3.54 14.13
CA ALA A 174 -11.43 2.78 13.91
C ALA A 174 -10.92 2.92 12.45
N ARG A 175 -9.61 3.10 12.29
CA ARG A 175 -8.91 3.14 11.00
C ARG A 175 -7.66 2.26 11.06
N GLY A 176 -7.40 1.48 10.03
CA GLY A 176 -6.32 0.50 10.01
C GLY A 176 -6.70 -0.82 10.68
N PRO A 177 -5.71 -1.65 11.09
CA PRO A 177 -5.97 -2.92 11.77
C PRO A 177 -6.76 -2.74 13.08
N MET A 178 -7.73 -3.59 13.30
CA MET A 178 -8.61 -3.56 14.47
C MET A 178 -8.40 -4.79 15.35
N GLY A 179 -7.94 -4.56 16.58
CA GLY A 179 -7.85 -5.56 17.65
C GLY A 179 -9.00 -5.44 18.65
N LEU A 180 -8.79 -5.96 19.85
CA LEU A 180 -9.79 -5.95 20.93
C LEU A 180 -10.24 -4.53 21.32
N GLU A 181 -9.33 -3.57 21.34
CA GLU A 181 -9.62 -2.19 21.75
C GLU A 181 -10.69 -1.55 20.84
N ALA A 182 -10.65 -1.80 19.54
CA ALA A 182 -11.61 -1.27 18.58
C ALA A 182 -13.04 -1.81 18.78
N LEU A 183 -13.23 -2.92 19.50
CA LEU A 183 -14.52 -3.53 19.82
C LEU A 183 -15.08 -3.10 21.18
N THR A 184 -14.35 -2.32 21.93
CA THR A 184 -14.73 -1.90 23.28
C THR A 184 -14.91 -0.39 23.33
N THR A 185 -15.47 0.08 24.45
CA THR A 185 -15.58 1.51 24.73
C THR A 185 -15.33 1.75 26.21
N SER A 186 -15.00 2.97 26.55
CA SER A 186 -14.73 3.38 27.94
C SER A 186 -15.99 3.89 28.61
N LYS A 187 -16.11 3.58 29.92
CA LYS A 187 -17.11 4.16 30.84
C LYS A 187 -16.38 4.86 31.97
N TYR A 188 -16.70 6.10 32.21
CA TYR A 188 -16.16 6.85 33.35
C TYR A 188 -16.99 6.60 34.59
N ILE A 189 -16.36 6.21 35.69
CA ILE A 189 -17.00 6.02 37.00
C ILE A 189 -16.40 7.06 37.93
N ILE A 190 -17.25 7.93 38.47
CA ILE A 190 -16.83 9.09 39.27
C ILE A 190 -17.54 8.99 40.63
N TYR A 191 -16.72 8.96 41.69
CA TYR A 191 -17.18 9.02 43.06
C TYR A 191 -16.96 10.44 43.60
N GLY A 192 -18.04 11.08 44.02
CA GLY A 192 -18.00 12.41 44.61
C GLY A 192 -18.43 12.38 46.07
N ASN A 193 -18.16 13.46 46.81
CA ASN A 193 -18.59 13.71 48.18
C ASN A 193 -19.24 15.09 48.36
N GLY A 194 -19.88 15.58 47.28
CA GLY A 194 -20.60 16.84 47.31
C GLY A 194 -19.98 18.00 46.50
N GLN A 195 -18.97 17.71 45.63
CA GLN A 195 -18.42 18.75 44.77
C GLN A 195 -19.47 19.29 43.83
N VAL A 196 -19.45 20.61 43.65
CA VAL A 196 -20.24 21.37 42.68
C VAL A 196 -19.33 22.08 41.69
N ARG A 197 -19.81 22.32 40.49
CA ARG A 197 -19.16 23.17 39.52
C ARG A 197 -19.73 24.57 39.60
N GLU A 198 -18.89 25.60 39.82
CA GLU A 198 -19.23 27.02 39.76
C GLU A 198 -19.37 27.51 38.29
#